data_6411b464db98df57d87568a0efe95150
#
_entry.id   6411b464db98df57d87568a0efe95150
#
_cell.length_a   1.000
_cell.length_b   1.000
_cell.length_c   1.000
_cell.angle_alpha   90.00
_cell.angle_beta   90.00
_cell.angle_gamma   90.00
#
_symmetry.space_group_name_H-M   'P 1'
#
loop_
_entity.id
_entity.type
_entity.pdbx_description
1 polymer ?
#
loop_
_entity_poly.entity_id
_entity_poly.type
_entity_poly.pdbx_seq_one_letter_code
_entity_poly.pdbx_strand_id
1 'polypeptide(L)'
;HLNGYRKIPLCEDYDFTLRALLKGYRVSNLNKVVLQYRMTSQSISRNNLFEQFLYAKYITCSYKKGKIADVEKAKQYVTEKNSSKKAEKYLKANVRFNELLNDIEQKRYIHFFVDGVRFTFTSKEYLEKVYRFFMVSINS
;
A
#
# COMPACT_ATOMS: atom_id res chain seq x y z
N HIS A 1 10.41 -11.24 -22.23
CA HIS A 1 8.98 -11.36 -21.97
C HIS A 1 8.69 -11.34 -20.48
N LEU A 2 7.63 -10.63 -20.05
CA LEU A 2 7.22 -10.52 -18.63
C LEU A 2 6.26 -11.65 -18.21
N ASN A 3 5.77 -12.45 -19.17
CA ASN A 3 4.84 -13.56 -18.97
C ASN A 3 3.54 -13.19 -18.19
N GLY A 4 3.03 -11.98 -18.42
CA GLY A 4 1.78 -11.53 -17.81
C GLY A 4 1.80 -11.37 -16.29
N TYR A 5 0.62 -11.42 -15.68
CA TYR A 5 0.45 -11.38 -14.23
C TYR A 5 0.80 -12.72 -13.58
N ARG A 6 1.46 -12.66 -12.44
CA ARG A 6 1.74 -13.84 -11.61
C ARG A 6 0.69 -13.95 -10.49
N LYS A 7 0.54 -15.15 -9.92
CA LYS A 7 -0.43 -15.43 -8.85
C LYS A 7 0.07 -14.93 -7.49
N ILE A 8 0.35 -13.61 -7.39
CA ILE A 8 0.59 -12.91 -6.11
C ILE A 8 -0.72 -12.25 -5.72
N PRO A 9 -1.43 -12.72 -4.68
CA PRO A 9 -2.74 -12.17 -4.33
C PRO A 9 -2.68 -10.65 -4.04
N LEU A 10 -3.69 -9.91 -4.45
CA LEU A 10 -3.90 -8.49 -4.14
C LEU A 10 -2.85 -7.51 -4.69
N CYS A 11 -1.82 -7.99 -5.37
CA CYS A 11 -0.68 -7.18 -5.84
C CYS A 11 -0.16 -7.62 -7.21
N GLU A 12 -0.99 -8.21 -8.05
CA GLU A 12 -0.62 -8.74 -9.37
C GLU A 12 -0.12 -7.63 -10.31
N ASP A 13 -0.82 -6.51 -10.34
CA ASP A 13 -0.52 -5.32 -11.11
C ASP A 13 0.76 -4.63 -10.61
N TYR A 14 0.90 -4.51 -9.31
CA TYR A 14 2.08 -3.93 -8.67
C TYR A 14 3.34 -4.77 -8.93
N ASP A 15 3.25 -6.09 -8.80
CA ASP A 15 4.33 -7.01 -9.14
C ASP A 15 4.71 -6.91 -10.62
N PHE A 16 3.71 -6.86 -11.51
CA PHE A 16 3.95 -6.74 -12.94
C PHE A 16 4.70 -5.44 -13.26
N THR A 17 4.29 -4.33 -12.69
CA THR A 17 4.91 -3.01 -12.88
C THR A 17 6.37 -3.03 -12.42
N LEU A 18 6.67 -3.55 -11.23
CA LEU A 18 8.04 -3.60 -10.73
C LEU A 18 8.94 -4.55 -11.53
N ARG A 19 8.40 -5.67 -12.04
CA ARG A 19 9.14 -6.55 -12.96
C ARG A 19 9.44 -5.87 -14.30
N ALA A 20 8.51 -5.06 -14.81
CA ALA A 20 8.75 -4.27 -16.01
C ALA A 20 9.89 -3.28 -15.80
N LEU A 21 9.89 -2.55 -14.70
CA LEU A 21 10.95 -1.61 -14.33
C LEU A 21 12.31 -2.31 -14.16
N LEU A 22 12.37 -3.48 -13.51
CA LEU A 22 13.61 -4.28 -13.38
C LEU A 22 14.18 -4.71 -14.73
N LYS A 23 13.34 -4.87 -15.74
CA LYS A 23 13.76 -5.20 -17.11
C LYS A 23 14.05 -3.98 -17.98
N GLY A 24 14.08 -2.79 -17.40
CA GLY A 24 14.41 -1.55 -18.11
C GLY A 24 13.24 -0.94 -18.91
N TYR A 25 12.02 -1.47 -18.77
CA TYR A 25 10.85 -0.82 -19.38
C TYR A 25 10.52 0.49 -18.65
N ARG A 26 10.07 1.47 -19.40
CA ARG A 26 9.57 2.73 -18.83
C ARG A 26 8.07 2.62 -18.57
N VAL A 27 7.62 3.08 -17.42
CA VAL A 27 6.21 3.16 -17.04
C VAL A 27 5.88 4.64 -16.81
N SER A 28 4.80 5.12 -17.42
CA SER A 28 4.34 6.50 -17.25
C SER A 28 2.82 6.56 -17.20
N ASN A 29 2.30 7.61 -16.59
CA ASN A 29 0.87 7.89 -16.58
C ASN A 29 0.47 8.61 -17.85
N LEU A 30 -0.72 8.31 -18.38
CA LEU A 30 -1.33 9.08 -19.45
C LEU A 30 -1.91 10.37 -18.87
N ASN A 31 -1.66 11.50 -19.52
CA ASN A 31 -2.28 12.77 -19.15
C ASN A 31 -3.74 12.85 -19.69
N LYS A 32 -4.50 11.79 -19.45
CA LYS A 32 -5.90 11.66 -19.87
C LYS A 32 -6.62 10.67 -18.97
N VAL A 33 -7.82 11.02 -18.54
CA VAL A 33 -8.70 10.10 -17.83
C VAL A 33 -9.24 9.06 -18.82
N VAL A 34 -8.84 7.81 -18.66
CA VAL A 34 -9.22 6.68 -19.54
C VAL A 34 -10.04 5.62 -18.83
N LEU A 35 -10.21 5.72 -17.49
CA LEU A 35 -10.91 4.76 -16.67
C LEU A 35 -11.71 5.46 -15.58
N GLN A 36 -12.95 5.02 -15.39
CA GLN A 36 -13.74 5.35 -14.19
C GLN A 36 -13.70 4.15 -13.23
N TYR A 37 -13.11 4.36 -12.07
CA TYR A 37 -12.97 3.29 -11.06
C TYR A 37 -14.19 3.27 -10.12
N ARG A 38 -14.95 2.17 -10.13
CA ARG A 38 -16.11 2.01 -9.24
C ARG A 38 -15.64 1.70 -7.82
N MET A 39 -15.96 2.58 -6.89
CA MET A 39 -15.71 2.39 -5.46
C MET A 39 -16.89 1.68 -4.82
N THR A 40 -16.70 0.47 -4.33
CA THR A 40 -17.71 -0.30 -3.58
C THR A 40 -17.21 -0.65 -2.18
N SER A 41 -18.13 -0.78 -1.23
CA SER A 41 -17.80 -1.21 0.14
C SER A 41 -17.27 -2.66 0.20
N GLN A 42 -17.63 -3.48 -0.79
CA GLN A 42 -17.24 -4.89 -0.91
C GLN A 42 -15.97 -5.10 -1.75
N SER A 43 -15.24 -4.04 -2.09
CA SER A 43 -14.01 -4.17 -2.86
C SER A 43 -12.99 -5.05 -2.14
N ILE A 44 -12.42 -6.04 -2.83
CA ILE A 44 -11.39 -6.96 -2.32
C ILE A 44 -10.22 -6.19 -1.72
N SER A 45 -9.79 -5.11 -2.37
CA SER A 45 -8.70 -4.26 -1.90
C SER A 45 -9.01 -3.56 -0.57
N ARG A 46 -10.29 -3.26 -0.27
CA ARG A 46 -10.68 -2.62 0.99
C ARG A 46 -10.75 -3.61 2.17
N ASN A 47 -11.14 -4.84 1.89
CA ASN A 47 -11.31 -5.86 2.93
C ASN A 47 -9.98 -6.49 3.37
N ASN A 48 -8.93 -6.41 2.54
CA ASN A 48 -7.66 -7.08 2.77
C ASN A 48 -6.47 -6.09 2.81
N LEU A 49 -6.69 -4.87 3.33
CA LEU A 49 -5.69 -3.79 3.32
C LEU A 49 -4.36 -4.16 3.97
N PHE A 50 -4.37 -4.90 5.08
CA PHE A 50 -3.14 -5.28 5.77
C PHE A 50 -2.37 -6.36 5.00
N GLU A 51 -3.08 -7.34 4.48
CA GLU A 51 -2.48 -8.41 3.66
C GLU A 51 -1.87 -7.84 2.38
N GLN A 52 -2.60 -6.96 1.70
CA GLN A 52 -2.09 -6.23 0.53
C GLN A 52 -0.81 -5.44 0.86
N PHE A 53 -0.78 -4.75 1.99
CA PHE A 53 0.42 -4.05 2.46
C PHE A 53 1.61 -4.99 2.64
N LEU A 54 1.41 -6.18 3.21
CA LEU A 54 2.48 -7.16 3.42
C LEU A 54 3.03 -7.69 2.09
N TYR A 55 2.16 -8.02 1.13
CA TYR A 55 2.59 -8.42 -0.22
C TYR A 55 3.37 -7.30 -0.91
N ALA A 56 2.83 -6.08 -0.94
CA ALA A 56 3.50 -4.92 -1.52
C ALA A 56 4.87 -4.65 -0.87
N LYS A 57 4.96 -4.80 0.46
CA LYS A 57 6.21 -4.66 1.21
C LYS A 57 7.26 -5.67 0.76
N TYR A 58 6.89 -6.96 0.67
CA TYR A 58 7.79 -8.03 0.24
C TYR A 58 8.30 -7.79 -1.19
N ILE A 59 7.38 -7.46 -2.12
CA ILE A 59 7.71 -7.19 -3.52
C ILE A 59 8.66 -6.00 -3.64
N THR A 60 8.38 -4.90 -2.92
CA THR A 60 9.24 -3.70 -2.89
C THR A 60 10.62 -4.01 -2.35
N CYS A 61 10.73 -4.81 -1.28
CA CYS A 61 12.02 -5.20 -0.72
C CYS A 61 12.85 -6.04 -1.69
N SER A 62 12.20 -6.92 -2.47
CA SER A 62 12.87 -7.69 -3.53
C SER A 62 13.35 -6.79 -4.66
N TYR A 63 12.49 -5.88 -5.12
CA TYR A 63 12.79 -4.90 -6.16
C TYR A 63 14.01 -4.03 -5.80
N LYS A 64 14.05 -3.49 -4.57
CA LYS A 64 15.19 -2.69 -4.09
C LYS A 64 16.53 -3.43 -4.08
N LYS A 65 16.49 -4.75 -4.06
CA LYS A 65 17.67 -5.63 -4.17
C LYS A 65 17.96 -6.03 -5.62
N GLY A 66 17.29 -5.43 -6.61
CA GLY A 66 17.42 -5.78 -8.03
C GLY A 66 16.87 -7.18 -8.36
N LYS A 67 15.95 -7.73 -7.54
CA LYS A 67 15.46 -9.10 -7.69
C LYS A 67 13.95 -9.13 -7.94
N ILE A 68 13.52 -10.08 -8.74
CA ILE A 68 12.10 -10.42 -8.88
C ILE A 68 11.66 -11.16 -7.62
N ALA A 69 10.53 -10.75 -7.04
CA ALA A 69 9.96 -11.39 -5.87
C ALA A 69 9.58 -12.84 -6.16
N ASP A 70 9.92 -13.76 -5.26
CA ASP A 70 9.48 -15.14 -5.30
C ASP A 70 8.05 -15.23 -4.77
N VAL A 71 7.16 -15.90 -5.53
CA VAL A 71 5.71 -15.96 -5.22
C VAL A 71 5.44 -16.76 -3.95
N GLU A 72 6.08 -17.92 -3.81
CA GLU A 72 5.83 -18.80 -2.66
C GLU A 72 6.43 -18.21 -1.37
N LYS A 73 7.61 -17.61 -1.47
CA LYS A 73 8.21 -16.88 -0.34
C LYS A 73 7.40 -15.64 0.04
N ALA A 74 6.76 -14.97 -0.92
CA ALA A 74 5.84 -13.87 -0.64
C ALA A 74 4.63 -14.34 0.17
N LYS A 75 4.01 -15.46 -0.24
CA LYS A 75 2.90 -16.08 0.51
C LYS A 75 3.31 -16.49 1.92
N GLN A 76 4.45 -17.17 2.05
CA GLN A 76 5.00 -17.57 3.35
C GLN A 76 5.22 -16.35 4.25
N TYR A 77 5.87 -15.30 3.74
CA TYR A 77 6.10 -14.05 4.47
C TYR A 77 4.79 -13.44 4.98
N VAL A 78 3.76 -13.42 4.14
CA VAL A 78 2.45 -12.89 4.53
C VAL A 78 1.81 -13.76 5.60
N THR A 79 1.81 -15.09 5.45
CA THR A 79 1.28 -16.01 6.45
C THR A 79 1.96 -15.85 7.81
N GLU A 80 3.28 -15.68 7.85
CA GLU A 80 4.04 -15.50 9.10
C GLU A 80 3.80 -14.15 9.76
N LYS A 81 3.57 -13.09 8.97
CA LYS A 81 3.45 -11.71 9.49
C LYS A 81 2.02 -11.27 9.71
N ASN A 82 1.05 -11.89 9.03
CA ASN A 82 -0.36 -11.58 9.15
C ASN A 82 -0.92 -12.14 10.47
N SER A 83 -1.59 -11.26 11.23
CA SER A 83 -2.35 -11.67 12.40
C SER A 83 -3.58 -10.78 12.54
N SER A 84 -4.68 -11.34 13.03
CA SER A 84 -5.96 -10.62 13.23
C SER A 84 -5.77 -9.33 14.04
N LYS A 85 -4.95 -9.38 15.10
CA LYS A 85 -4.65 -8.22 15.95
C LYS A 85 -3.93 -7.10 15.20
N LYS A 86 -2.98 -7.43 14.31
CA LYS A 86 -2.26 -6.45 13.47
C LYS A 86 -3.16 -5.91 12.38
N ALA A 87 -3.94 -6.76 11.73
CA ALA A 87 -4.90 -6.36 10.71
C ALA A 87 -5.92 -5.36 11.28
N GLU A 88 -6.46 -5.63 12.47
CA GLU A 88 -7.39 -4.72 13.15
C GLU A 88 -6.73 -3.35 13.47
N LYS A 89 -5.51 -3.37 14.03
CA LYS A 89 -4.76 -2.12 14.28
C LYS A 89 -4.50 -1.34 13.00
N TYR A 90 -4.16 -2.03 11.93
CA TYR A 90 -3.90 -1.44 10.62
C TYR A 90 -5.16 -0.78 10.04
N LEU A 91 -6.32 -1.45 10.15
CA LEU A 91 -7.61 -0.90 9.74
C LEU A 91 -7.98 0.34 10.57
N LYS A 92 -7.85 0.28 11.90
CA LYS A 92 -8.07 1.44 12.79
C LYS A 92 -7.17 2.62 12.41
N ALA A 93 -5.89 2.36 12.08
CA ALA A 93 -4.99 3.40 11.62
C ALA A 93 -5.41 3.99 10.26
N ASN A 94 -5.91 3.15 9.34
CA ASN A 94 -6.43 3.62 8.06
C ASN A 94 -7.64 4.56 8.23
N VAL A 95 -8.58 4.21 9.11
CA VAL A 95 -9.74 5.07 9.41
C VAL A 95 -9.28 6.40 9.99
N ARG A 96 -8.43 6.38 11.02
CA ARG A 96 -7.90 7.61 11.65
C ARG A 96 -7.13 8.48 10.67
N PHE A 97 -6.35 7.88 9.78
CA PHE A 97 -5.64 8.65 8.76
C PHE A 97 -6.60 9.38 7.80
N ASN A 98 -7.70 8.73 7.42
CA ASN A 98 -8.72 9.37 6.60
C ASN A 98 -9.44 10.50 7.35
N GLU A 99 -9.67 10.34 8.66
CA GLU A 99 -10.20 11.39 9.52
C GLU A 99 -9.25 12.59 9.58
N LEU A 100 -7.93 12.36 9.73
CA LEU A 100 -6.92 13.41 9.69
C LEU A 100 -6.92 14.18 8.35
N LEU A 101 -7.03 13.48 7.22
CA LEU A 101 -7.13 14.12 5.92
C LEU A 101 -8.39 14.98 5.80
N ASN A 102 -9.53 14.49 6.30
CA ASN A 102 -10.77 15.24 6.35
C ASN A 102 -10.67 16.46 7.29
N ASP A 103 -9.96 16.37 8.42
CA ASP A 103 -9.74 17.51 9.30
C ASP A 103 -8.92 18.63 8.66
N ILE A 104 -7.92 18.27 7.84
CA ILE A 104 -7.18 19.24 7.03
C ILE A 104 -8.11 19.91 6.01
N GLU A 105 -8.89 19.13 5.30
CA GLU A 105 -9.83 19.64 4.28
C GLU A 105 -10.87 20.58 4.88
N GLN A 106 -11.38 20.25 6.09
CA GLN A 106 -12.33 21.06 6.85
C GLN A 106 -11.67 22.18 7.67
N LYS A 107 -10.35 22.36 7.56
CA LYS A 107 -9.54 23.37 8.32
C LYS A 107 -9.67 23.25 9.85
N ARG A 108 -9.92 22.03 10.36
CA ARG A 108 -10.04 21.73 11.80
C ARG A 108 -8.69 21.42 12.43
N TYR A 109 -7.78 22.38 12.50
CA TYR A 109 -6.37 22.19 12.86
C TYR A 109 -6.14 21.65 14.28
N ILE A 110 -7.01 22.01 15.24
CA ILE A 110 -6.90 21.51 16.62
C ILE A 110 -7.19 20.00 16.66
N HIS A 111 -8.27 19.55 15.99
CA HIS A 111 -8.60 18.13 15.86
C HIS A 111 -7.50 17.37 15.15
N PHE A 112 -7.00 17.91 14.04
CA PHE A 112 -5.88 17.34 13.31
C PHE A 112 -4.65 17.11 14.20
N PHE A 113 -4.28 18.05 15.05
CA PHE A 113 -3.12 17.91 15.95
C PHE A 113 -3.33 16.79 16.98
N VAL A 114 -4.48 16.79 17.68
CA VAL A 114 -4.82 15.79 18.70
C VAL A 114 -4.88 14.38 18.10
N ASP A 115 -5.56 14.23 16.97
CA ASP A 115 -5.72 12.93 16.31
C ASP A 115 -4.45 12.49 15.59
N GLY A 116 -3.60 13.41 15.15
CA GLY A 116 -2.27 13.16 14.66
C GLY A 116 -1.38 12.48 15.70
N VAL A 117 -1.38 12.98 16.94
CA VAL A 117 -0.64 12.33 18.04
C VAL A 117 -1.19 10.94 18.31
N ARG A 118 -2.50 10.77 18.39
CA ARG A 118 -3.13 9.44 18.59
C ARG A 118 -2.83 8.47 17.44
N PHE A 119 -2.77 8.97 16.21
CA PHE A 119 -2.46 8.18 15.03
C PHE A 119 -1.08 7.54 15.11
N THR A 120 -0.05 8.25 15.61
CA THR A 120 1.33 7.74 15.70
C THR A 120 1.45 6.48 16.57
N PHE A 121 0.54 6.27 17.51
CA PHE A 121 0.53 5.10 18.40
C PHE A 121 -0.39 3.97 17.94
N THR A 122 -1.03 4.08 16.77
CA THR A 122 -2.05 3.10 16.35
C THR A 122 -1.44 1.87 15.68
N SER A 123 -0.61 2.04 14.66
CA SER A 123 0.01 0.93 13.92
C SER A 123 1.34 1.35 13.30
N LYS A 124 2.41 0.65 13.69
CA LYS A 124 3.74 0.86 13.11
C LYS A 124 3.77 0.56 11.61
N GLU A 125 3.07 -0.47 11.19
CA GLU A 125 3.00 -0.89 9.79
C GLU A 125 2.28 0.16 8.93
N TYR A 126 1.25 0.80 9.48
CA TYR A 126 0.55 1.87 8.77
C TYR A 126 1.40 3.15 8.69
N LEU A 127 2.11 3.51 9.74
CA LEU A 127 3.08 4.62 9.71
C LEU A 127 4.17 4.38 8.65
N GLU A 128 4.67 3.15 8.53
CA GLU A 128 5.62 2.80 7.48
C GLU A 128 5.04 3.04 6.07
N LYS A 129 3.76 2.69 5.85
CA LYS A 129 3.07 2.97 4.58
C LYS A 129 3.00 4.47 4.29
N VAL A 130 2.58 5.27 5.27
CA VAL A 130 2.45 6.73 5.15
C VAL A 130 3.82 7.37 4.88
N TYR A 131 4.84 6.98 5.64
CA TYR A 131 6.21 7.45 5.44
C TYR A 131 6.72 7.17 4.01
N ARG A 132 6.51 5.96 3.51
CA ARG A 132 6.91 5.59 2.14
C ARG A 132 6.19 6.46 1.10
N PHE A 133 4.91 6.72 1.29
CA PHE A 133 4.14 7.57 0.39
C PHE A 133 4.74 8.99 0.31
N PHE A 134 5.04 9.60 1.46
CA PHE A 134 5.65 10.93 1.50
C PHE A 134 7.05 10.95 0.87
N MET A 135 7.88 9.94 1.15
CA MET A 135 9.23 9.86 0.59
C MET A 135 9.24 9.73 -0.94
N VAL A 136 8.26 9.05 -1.52
CA VAL A 136 8.11 8.98 -2.98
C VAL A 136 7.66 10.32 -3.54
N SER A 137 6.70 10.99 -2.88
CA SER A 137 6.16 12.27 -3.34
C SER A 137 7.16 13.44 -3.27
N ILE A 138 8.19 13.36 -2.39
CA ILE A 138 9.23 14.39 -2.28
C ILE A 138 10.33 14.20 -3.34
N ASN A 139 10.54 12.95 -3.81
CA ASN A 139 11.59 12.60 -4.76
C ASN A 139 11.11 12.47 -6.22
N SER A 140 9.88 12.80 -6.49
CA SER A 140 9.28 12.87 -7.83
C SER A 140 9.09 14.30 -8.29
#